data_09b510cef2a9241646e80d08f426acda
#
_entry.id   09b510cef2a9241646e80d08f426acda
#
_cell.length_a   1.000
_cell.length_b   1.000
_cell.length_c   1.000
_cell.angle_alpha   90.00
_cell.angle_beta   90.00
_cell.angle_gamma   90.00
#
_symmetry.space_group_name_H-M   'P 1'
#
loop_
_entity.id
_entity.type
_entity.pdbx_description
1 polymer ?
#
loop_
_entity_poly.entity_id
_entity_poly.type
_entity_poly.pdbx_seq_one_letter_code
_entity_poly.pdbx_strand_id
1 'polypeptide(L)'
;MNHADLVALIEEGVGERGGRWADLGAGEGAFTLALGELLGPEAHITAIDKDARALHAIEGRFEVRVADFTRPLGLSDLDGVLMANSLHYVRDKQPVLEAVRKMLRAGGGLIIVEYGADRGNPWVPYPFTYAKWETMAARAGFQGTRLLKTVPSRWLGSMYSASSLSP
;
A
#
# COMPACT_ATOMS: atom_id res chain seq x y z
N MET A 1 8.52 -14.61 -3.04
CA MET A 1 7.06 -14.82 -3.08
C MET A 1 6.61 -14.86 -4.53
N ASN A 2 5.75 -15.79 -4.85
CA ASN A 2 5.11 -15.84 -6.16
C ASN A 2 3.85 -14.95 -6.19
N HIS A 3 3.21 -14.83 -7.36
CA HIS A 3 2.03 -13.98 -7.52
C HIS A 3 0.87 -14.36 -6.57
N ALA A 4 0.60 -15.67 -6.40
CA ALA A 4 -0.46 -16.13 -5.51
C ALA A 4 -0.20 -15.75 -4.04
N ASP A 5 1.07 -15.72 -3.61
CA ASP A 5 1.44 -15.27 -2.27
C ASP A 5 1.12 -13.78 -2.07
N LEU A 6 1.35 -12.95 -3.12
CA LEU A 6 1.04 -11.52 -3.07
C LEU A 6 -0.47 -11.26 -3.01
N VAL A 7 -1.23 -11.99 -3.81
CA VAL A 7 -2.71 -11.96 -3.75
C VAL A 7 -3.18 -12.32 -2.35
N ALA A 8 -2.71 -13.44 -1.80
CA ALA A 8 -3.09 -13.92 -0.48
C ALA A 8 -2.73 -12.95 0.68
N LEU A 9 -1.71 -12.09 0.49
CA LEU A 9 -1.36 -11.09 1.48
C LEU A 9 -2.38 -9.96 1.60
N ILE A 10 -3.06 -9.61 0.50
CA ILE A 10 -3.92 -8.43 0.44
C ILE A 10 -5.40 -8.74 0.26
N GLU A 11 -5.77 -9.98 -0.10
CA GLU A 11 -7.15 -10.36 -0.45
C GLU A 11 -8.19 -10.01 0.63
N GLU A 12 -7.87 -10.23 1.91
CA GLU A 12 -8.79 -9.93 3.00
C GLU A 12 -8.95 -8.42 3.26
N GLY A 13 -8.06 -7.59 2.73
CA GLY A 13 -8.13 -6.13 2.83
C GLY A 13 -8.87 -5.49 1.67
N VAL A 14 -9.02 -6.21 0.56
CA VAL A 14 -9.79 -5.78 -0.61
C VAL A 14 -11.26 -6.10 -0.33
N GLY A 15 -12.10 -5.09 -0.32
CA GLY A 15 -13.54 -5.26 -0.12
C GLY A 15 -14.27 -5.64 -1.40
N GLU A 16 -15.17 -4.78 -1.86
CA GLU A 16 -15.91 -5.01 -3.10
C GLU A 16 -15.01 -4.90 -4.33
N ARG A 17 -15.37 -5.63 -5.39
CA ARG A 17 -14.69 -5.55 -6.70
C ARG A 17 -14.95 -4.19 -7.36
N GLY A 18 -14.04 -3.81 -8.24
CA GLY A 18 -14.12 -2.53 -8.94
C GLY A 18 -13.58 -1.36 -8.13
N GLY A 19 -14.04 -0.16 -8.49
CA GLY A 19 -13.67 1.07 -7.81
C GLY A 19 -12.39 1.72 -8.31
N ARG A 20 -12.03 2.82 -7.64
CA ARG A 20 -10.84 3.63 -7.96
C ARG A 20 -9.80 3.44 -6.88
N TRP A 21 -8.64 2.96 -7.27
CA TRP A 21 -7.54 2.63 -6.37
C TRP A 21 -6.24 3.31 -6.81
N ALA A 22 -5.36 3.54 -5.86
CA ALA A 22 -3.97 3.92 -6.12
C ALA A 22 -3.02 2.94 -5.44
N ASP A 23 -1.93 2.58 -6.14
CA ASP A 23 -0.80 1.83 -5.58
C ASP A 23 0.39 2.78 -5.47
N LEU A 24 0.76 3.15 -4.23
CA LEU A 24 1.77 4.14 -3.92
C LEU A 24 3.12 3.49 -3.63
N GLY A 25 4.09 3.72 -4.50
CA GLY A 25 5.37 3.02 -4.51
C GLY A 25 5.24 1.67 -5.21
N ALA A 26 4.59 1.66 -6.37
CA ALA A 26 4.21 0.45 -7.10
C ALA A 26 5.42 -0.35 -7.61
N GLY A 27 6.59 0.28 -7.79
CA GLY A 27 7.76 -0.37 -8.34
C GLY A 27 7.48 -0.99 -9.71
N GLU A 28 7.85 -2.24 -9.89
CA GLU A 28 7.58 -3.01 -11.11
C GLU A 28 6.14 -3.56 -11.20
N GLY A 29 5.29 -3.20 -10.23
CA GLY A 29 3.85 -3.47 -10.25
C GLY A 29 3.44 -4.87 -9.81
N ALA A 30 4.27 -5.60 -9.08
CA ALA A 30 3.92 -6.94 -8.61
C ALA A 30 2.64 -6.93 -7.76
N PHE A 31 2.51 -6.00 -6.83
CA PHE A 31 1.29 -5.82 -6.04
C PHE A 31 0.17 -5.13 -6.82
N THR A 32 0.47 -4.25 -7.77
CA THR A 32 -0.52 -3.68 -8.68
C THR A 32 -1.25 -4.78 -9.46
N LEU A 33 -0.50 -5.80 -9.95
CA LEU A 33 -1.07 -6.96 -10.63
C LEU A 33 -1.96 -7.80 -9.71
N ALA A 34 -1.51 -8.05 -8.48
CA ALA A 34 -2.28 -8.78 -7.48
C ALA A 34 -3.58 -8.03 -7.12
N LEU A 35 -3.50 -6.73 -6.92
CA LEU A 35 -4.66 -5.87 -6.67
C LEU A 35 -5.63 -5.89 -7.85
N GLY A 36 -5.12 -5.80 -9.08
CA GLY A 36 -5.93 -5.86 -10.31
C GLY A 36 -6.68 -7.16 -10.47
N GLU A 37 -6.07 -8.30 -10.11
CA GLU A 37 -6.74 -9.60 -10.10
C GLU A 37 -7.91 -9.64 -9.13
N LEU A 38 -7.71 -9.13 -7.90
CA LEU A 38 -8.75 -9.11 -6.86
C LEU A 38 -9.90 -8.16 -7.20
N LEU A 39 -9.60 -6.98 -7.70
CA LEU A 39 -10.60 -5.96 -8.03
C LEU A 39 -11.35 -6.24 -9.34
N GLY A 40 -10.70 -6.94 -10.28
CA GLY A 40 -11.28 -7.26 -11.56
C GLY A 40 -11.22 -6.13 -12.61
N PRO A 41 -11.75 -6.39 -13.82
CA PRO A 41 -11.55 -5.52 -14.98
C PRO A 41 -12.26 -4.16 -14.91
N GLU A 42 -13.24 -4.02 -14.04
CA GLU A 42 -14.00 -2.75 -13.85
C GLU A 42 -13.26 -1.77 -12.94
N ALA A 43 -12.17 -2.19 -12.30
CA ALA A 43 -11.39 -1.32 -11.43
C ALA A 43 -10.50 -0.38 -12.22
N HIS A 44 -10.36 0.84 -11.72
CA HIS A 44 -9.38 1.80 -12.19
C HIS A 44 -8.25 1.91 -11.17
N ILE A 45 -7.06 1.44 -11.53
CA ILE A 45 -5.88 1.46 -10.66
C ILE A 45 -4.83 2.39 -11.25
N THR A 46 -4.42 3.38 -10.48
CA THR A 46 -3.29 4.26 -10.80
C THR A 46 -2.07 3.79 -10.02
N ALA A 47 -1.09 3.26 -10.72
CA ALA A 47 0.20 2.86 -10.15
C ALA A 47 1.17 4.04 -10.13
N ILE A 48 1.67 4.39 -8.97
CA ILE A 48 2.52 5.57 -8.76
C ILE A 48 3.87 5.14 -8.21
N ASP A 49 4.92 5.55 -8.88
CA ASP A 49 6.30 5.41 -8.40
C ASP A 49 7.15 6.57 -8.90
N LYS A 50 8.21 6.90 -8.17
CA LYS A 50 9.18 7.91 -8.61
C LYS A 50 10.16 7.37 -9.65
N ASP A 51 10.29 6.04 -9.75
CA ASP A 51 11.13 5.37 -10.74
C ASP A 51 10.33 5.02 -12.00
N ALA A 52 10.48 5.86 -13.03
CA ALA A 52 9.84 5.66 -14.32
C ALA A 52 10.21 4.33 -14.98
N ARG A 53 11.42 3.81 -14.74
CA ARG A 53 11.87 2.55 -15.35
C ARG A 53 11.14 1.35 -14.76
N ALA A 54 10.92 1.37 -13.44
CA ALA A 54 10.18 0.32 -12.77
C ALA A 54 8.74 0.22 -13.31
N LEU A 55 8.07 1.35 -13.52
CA LEU A 55 6.70 1.40 -14.03
C LEU A 55 6.53 0.86 -15.46
N HIS A 56 7.60 0.80 -16.27
CA HIS A 56 7.51 0.23 -17.63
C HIS A 56 7.01 -1.21 -17.65
N ALA A 57 7.21 -1.97 -16.57
CA ALA A 57 6.77 -3.36 -16.49
C ALA A 57 5.24 -3.52 -16.56
N ILE A 58 4.50 -2.50 -16.18
CA ILE A 58 3.02 -2.52 -16.14
C ILE A 58 2.35 -1.45 -17.02
N GLU A 59 3.16 -0.66 -17.74
CA GLU A 59 2.66 0.34 -18.68
C GLU A 59 1.77 -0.32 -19.76
N GLY A 60 0.63 0.30 -20.04
CA GLY A 60 -0.37 -0.25 -20.98
C GLY A 60 -1.35 -1.27 -20.35
N ARG A 61 -1.08 -1.77 -19.15
CA ARG A 61 -2.05 -2.60 -18.38
C ARG A 61 -2.80 -1.80 -17.33
N PHE A 62 -2.13 -0.80 -16.75
CA PHE A 62 -2.67 0.09 -15.73
C PHE A 62 -2.35 1.54 -16.09
N GLU A 63 -3.07 2.48 -15.51
CA GLU A 63 -2.61 3.86 -15.49
C GLU A 63 -1.33 3.95 -14.67
N VAL A 64 -0.27 4.49 -15.25
CA VAL A 64 1.00 4.71 -14.55
C VAL A 64 1.28 6.20 -14.42
N ARG A 65 1.83 6.59 -13.29
CA ARG A 65 2.18 7.97 -13.01
C ARG A 65 3.51 8.06 -12.29
N VAL A 66 4.46 8.76 -12.90
CA VAL A 66 5.76 9.03 -12.28
C VAL A 66 5.59 10.19 -11.29
N ALA A 67 5.62 9.89 -10.01
CA ALA A 67 5.48 10.87 -8.94
C ALA A 67 6.04 10.34 -7.62
N ASP A 68 6.40 11.26 -6.73
CA ASP A 68 6.80 10.98 -5.36
C ASP A 68 5.57 11.07 -4.44
N PHE A 69 5.17 9.98 -3.82
CA PHE A 69 3.99 9.93 -2.95
C PHE A 69 4.15 10.73 -1.64
N THR A 70 5.35 11.20 -1.31
CA THR A 70 5.56 12.13 -0.20
C THR A 70 5.18 13.57 -0.55
N ARG A 71 4.81 13.82 -1.80
CA ARG A 71 4.35 15.10 -2.34
C ARG A 71 2.87 15.04 -2.68
N PRO A 72 2.18 16.20 -2.80
CA PRO A 72 0.78 16.22 -3.20
C PRO A 72 0.55 15.54 -4.55
N LEU A 73 -0.39 14.58 -4.60
CA LEU A 73 -0.70 13.82 -5.82
C LEU A 73 -1.97 14.30 -6.54
N GLY A 74 -2.79 15.12 -5.90
CA GLY A 74 -4.05 15.59 -6.49
C GLY A 74 -5.10 14.49 -6.69
N LEU A 75 -5.02 13.41 -5.90
CA LEU A 75 -5.99 12.32 -5.91
C LEU A 75 -7.05 12.53 -4.84
N SER A 76 -8.30 12.17 -5.13
CA SER A 76 -9.43 12.22 -4.22
C SER A 76 -10.48 11.16 -4.55
N ASP A 77 -11.40 10.95 -3.61
CA ASP A 77 -12.51 10.01 -3.74
C ASP A 77 -12.12 8.59 -4.13
N LEU A 78 -10.96 8.13 -3.65
CA LEU A 78 -10.50 6.78 -3.88
C LEU A 78 -11.25 5.79 -2.98
N ASP A 79 -11.60 4.64 -3.54
CA ASP A 79 -12.15 3.50 -2.80
C ASP A 79 -11.06 2.82 -1.96
N GLY A 80 -9.82 2.85 -2.44
CA GLY A 80 -8.70 2.28 -1.72
C GLY A 80 -7.34 2.80 -2.16
N VAL A 81 -6.38 2.61 -1.26
CA VAL A 81 -4.95 2.84 -1.48
C VAL A 81 -4.20 1.60 -1.02
N LEU A 82 -3.24 1.16 -1.82
CA LEU A 82 -2.27 0.14 -1.48
C LEU A 82 -0.89 0.79 -1.32
N MET A 83 -0.19 0.42 -0.26
CA MET A 83 1.22 0.76 -0.03
C MET A 83 1.97 -0.52 0.36
N ALA A 84 2.58 -1.18 -0.60
CA ALA A 84 3.27 -2.43 -0.38
C ALA A 84 4.78 -2.25 -0.47
N ASN A 85 5.49 -2.51 0.62
CA ASN A 85 6.94 -2.37 0.72
C ASN A 85 7.46 -0.99 0.28
N SER A 86 6.71 0.06 0.58
CA SER A 86 7.03 1.42 0.16
C SER A 86 7.10 2.42 1.32
N LEU A 87 6.29 2.24 2.35
CA LEU A 87 6.21 3.19 3.46
C LEU A 87 7.46 3.15 4.37
N HIS A 88 8.17 2.03 4.43
CA HIS A 88 9.41 1.91 5.20
C HIS A 88 10.58 2.77 4.67
N TYR A 89 10.48 3.33 3.47
CA TYR A 89 11.46 4.31 2.97
C TYR A 89 11.23 5.72 3.57
N VAL A 90 10.08 5.98 4.14
CA VAL A 90 9.73 7.28 4.72
C VAL A 90 10.04 7.27 6.22
N ARG A 91 10.88 8.19 6.67
CA ARG A 91 11.25 8.30 8.09
C ARG A 91 10.08 8.79 8.93
N ASP A 92 9.52 9.95 8.60
CA ASP A 92 8.31 10.49 9.22
C ASP A 92 7.09 10.17 8.37
N LYS A 93 6.33 9.16 8.78
CA LYS A 93 5.19 8.63 8.04
C LYS A 93 3.91 9.43 8.25
N GLN A 94 3.83 10.21 9.30
CA GLN A 94 2.59 10.90 9.70
C GLN A 94 2.02 11.79 8.58
N PRO A 95 2.80 12.70 7.95
CA PRO A 95 2.29 13.52 6.87
C PRO A 95 1.78 12.72 5.66
N VAL A 96 2.47 11.61 5.33
CA VAL A 96 2.06 10.71 4.23
C VAL A 96 0.72 10.05 4.56
N LEU A 97 0.57 9.50 5.76
CA LEU A 97 -0.66 8.84 6.18
C LEU A 97 -1.86 9.81 6.22
N GLU A 98 -1.65 11.03 6.69
CA GLU A 98 -2.69 12.07 6.68
C GLU A 98 -3.08 12.46 5.24
N ALA A 99 -2.11 12.54 4.32
CA ALA A 99 -2.39 12.81 2.91
C ALA A 99 -3.16 11.65 2.27
N VAL A 100 -2.78 10.40 2.55
CA VAL A 100 -3.49 9.20 2.06
C VAL A 100 -4.93 9.18 2.58
N ARG A 101 -5.16 9.47 3.85
CA ARG A 101 -6.51 9.55 4.40
C ARG A 101 -7.39 10.56 3.65
N LYS A 102 -6.82 11.70 3.26
CA LYS A 102 -7.54 12.73 2.49
C LYS A 102 -7.83 12.33 1.03
N MET A 103 -7.05 11.39 0.47
CA MET A 103 -7.30 10.85 -0.87
C MET A 103 -8.48 9.86 -0.88
N LEU A 104 -8.75 9.22 0.25
CA LEU A 104 -9.79 8.21 0.39
C LEU A 104 -11.18 8.87 0.60
N ARG A 105 -12.20 8.28 -0.02
CA ARG A 105 -13.58 8.58 0.36
C ARG A 105 -13.87 8.09 1.78
N ALA A 106 -14.98 8.55 2.36
CA ALA A 106 -15.48 7.97 3.60
C ALA A 106 -15.69 6.45 3.44
N GLY A 107 -15.16 5.67 4.36
CA GLY A 107 -15.16 4.20 4.31
C GLY A 107 -14.15 3.59 3.33
N GLY A 108 -13.36 4.40 2.63
CA GLY A 108 -12.29 3.91 1.77
C GLY A 108 -11.18 3.22 2.57
N GLY A 109 -10.51 2.24 1.97
CA GLY A 109 -9.53 1.37 2.63
C GLY A 109 -8.10 1.72 2.32
N LEU A 110 -7.23 1.65 3.32
CA LEU A 110 -5.78 1.62 3.16
C LEU A 110 -5.29 0.21 3.48
N ILE A 111 -4.60 -0.41 2.52
CA ILE A 111 -3.89 -1.68 2.72
C ILE A 111 -2.39 -1.39 2.72
N ILE A 112 -1.69 -1.89 3.73
CA ILE A 112 -0.23 -1.88 3.76
C ILE A 112 0.33 -3.29 3.75
N VAL A 113 1.51 -3.46 3.17
CA VAL A 113 2.35 -4.65 3.32
C VAL A 113 3.74 -4.17 3.70
N GLU A 114 4.22 -4.59 4.89
CA GLU A 114 5.46 -4.07 5.44
C GLU A 114 6.24 -5.10 6.26
N TYR A 115 7.49 -4.80 6.52
CA TYR A 115 8.38 -5.63 7.34
C TYR A 115 8.16 -5.34 8.82
N GLY A 116 7.85 -6.39 9.58
CA GLY A 116 7.56 -6.34 11.01
C GLY A 116 8.82 -6.37 11.87
N ALA A 117 9.60 -5.29 11.87
CA ALA A 117 10.84 -5.20 12.65
C ALA A 117 10.98 -3.82 13.32
N ASP A 118 11.74 -3.79 14.41
CA ASP A 118 12.06 -2.55 15.14
C ASP A 118 13.33 -1.85 14.64
N ARG A 119 14.18 -2.59 13.95
CA ARG A 119 15.43 -2.07 13.41
C ARG A 119 15.50 -2.35 11.93
N GLY A 120 15.89 -1.32 11.18
CA GLY A 120 16.08 -1.38 9.74
C GLY A 120 17.45 -1.88 9.31
N ASN A 121 17.60 -1.99 8.01
CA ASN A 121 18.83 -2.24 7.30
C ASN A 121 18.91 -1.29 6.09
N PRO A 122 19.98 -1.28 5.28
CA PRO A 122 20.07 -0.36 4.14
C PRO A 122 18.96 -0.50 3.10
N TRP A 123 18.33 -1.66 2.97
CA TRP A 123 17.24 -1.91 2.02
C TRP A 123 15.85 -1.65 2.60
N VAL A 124 15.72 -1.74 3.93
CA VAL A 124 14.49 -1.47 4.68
C VAL A 124 14.84 -0.51 5.81
N PRO A 125 15.01 0.78 5.52
CA PRO A 125 15.63 1.71 6.47
C PRO A 125 14.77 2.03 7.70
N TYR A 126 13.45 2.11 7.55
CA TYR A 126 12.52 2.52 8.62
C TYR A 126 11.34 1.55 8.76
N PRO A 127 11.58 0.24 9.05
CA PRO A 127 10.52 -0.73 9.24
C PRO A 127 9.72 -0.41 10.51
N PHE A 128 8.57 -1.02 10.63
CA PHE A 128 7.71 -0.85 11.80
C PHE A 128 6.86 -2.09 12.04
N THR A 129 6.74 -2.46 13.31
CA THR A 129 5.90 -3.58 13.72
C THR A 129 4.41 -3.26 13.53
N TYR A 130 3.57 -4.29 13.52
CA TYR A 130 2.12 -4.10 13.47
C TYR A 130 1.60 -3.25 14.64
N ALA A 131 2.12 -3.43 15.86
CA ALA A 131 1.74 -2.61 17.01
C ALA A 131 2.05 -1.11 16.79
N LYS A 132 3.18 -0.79 16.17
CA LYS A 132 3.49 0.59 15.77
C LYS A 132 2.56 1.09 14.67
N TRP A 133 2.20 0.21 13.73
CA TRP A 133 1.22 0.55 12.69
C TRP A 133 -0.12 0.95 13.26
N GLU A 134 -0.68 0.17 14.19
CA GLU A 134 -1.95 0.51 14.83
C GLU A 134 -1.93 1.92 15.44
N THR A 135 -0.86 2.27 16.14
CA THR A 135 -0.69 3.59 16.73
C THR A 135 -0.58 4.69 15.67
N MET A 136 0.22 4.48 14.62
CA MET A 136 0.39 5.46 13.53
C MET A 136 -0.90 5.67 12.74
N ALA A 137 -1.61 4.61 12.42
CA ALA A 137 -2.88 4.67 11.69
C ALA A 137 -3.94 5.44 12.48
N ALA A 138 -4.13 5.12 13.76
CA ALA A 138 -5.05 5.82 14.64
C ALA A 138 -4.71 7.32 14.76
N ARG A 139 -3.44 7.64 14.88
CA ARG A 139 -2.93 9.00 14.97
C ARG A 139 -3.16 9.81 13.70
N ALA A 140 -3.14 9.16 12.53
CA ALA A 140 -3.48 9.77 11.24
C ALA A 140 -4.99 9.88 10.99
N GLY A 141 -5.83 9.37 11.89
CA GLY A 141 -7.29 9.45 11.82
C GLY A 141 -7.95 8.25 11.14
N PHE A 142 -7.22 7.16 10.90
CA PHE A 142 -7.81 5.91 10.44
C PHE A 142 -8.50 5.17 11.57
N GLN A 143 -9.47 4.33 11.21
CA GLN A 143 -10.20 3.47 12.14
C GLN A 143 -10.27 2.03 11.62
N GLY A 144 -10.72 1.10 12.45
CA GLY A 144 -10.90 -0.31 12.06
C GLY A 144 -9.61 -0.99 11.61
N THR A 145 -8.47 -0.56 12.14
CA THR A 145 -7.16 -1.15 11.80
C THR A 145 -7.11 -2.60 12.25
N ARG A 146 -6.75 -3.50 11.33
CA ARG A 146 -6.63 -4.92 11.60
C ARG A 146 -5.46 -5.56 10.86
N LEU A 147 -4.83 -6.53 11.50
CA LEU A 147 -3.85 -7.41 10.87
C LEU A 147 -4.58 -8.34 9.90
N LEU A 148 -4.06 -8.49 8.70
CA LEU A 148 -4.60 -9.41 7.70
C LEU A 148 -3.80 -10.72 7.70
N LYS A 149 -2.50 -10.64 7.49
CA LYS A 149 -1.63 -11.80 7.36
C LYS A 149 -0.21 -11.51 7.83
N THR A 150 0.49 -12.52 8.30
CA THR A 150 1.93 -12.47 8.60
C THR A 150 2.61 -13.64 7.92
N VAL A 151 3.74 -13.38 7.26
CA VAL A 151 4.56 -14.38 6.59
C VAL A 151 6.03 -14.21 6.95
N PRO A 152 6.83 -15.30 6.94
CA PRO A 152 8.27 -15.18 7.11
C PRO A 152 8.89 -14.35 5.98
N SER A 153 9.93 -13.58 6.30
CA SER A 153 10.70 -12.82 5.32
C SER A 153 12.18 -13.13 5.46
N ARG A 154 12.84 -13.37 4.33
CA ARG A 154 14.30 -13.54 4.28
C ARG A 154 15.06 -12.21 4.39
N TRP A 155 14.39 -11.09 4.19
CA TRP A 155 15.01 -9.77 4.22
C TRP A 155 15.08 -9.18 5.62
N LEU A 156 14.00 -9.37 6.41
CA LEU A 156 13.90 -8.79 7.75
C LEU A 156 12.82 -9.52 8.58
N GLY A 157 13.17 -10.67 9.14
CA GLY A 157 12.34 -11.44 10.06
C GLY A 157 10.98 -11.85 9.52
N SER A 158 10.00 -10.97 9.59
CA SER A 158 8.65 -11.21 9.09
C SER A 158 8.15 -10.04 8.22
N MET A 159 7.14 -10.34 7.42
CA MET A 159 6.37 -9.36 6.69
C MET A 159 4.90 -9.54 7.04
N TYR A 160 4.17 -8.46 7.15
CA TYR A 160 2.74 -8.48 7.45
C TYR A 160 1.97 -7.58 6.52
N SER A 161 0.69 -7.88 6.38
CA SER A 161 -0.29 -6.97 5.77
C SER A 161 -1.32 -6.54 6.79
N ALA A 162 -1.82 -5.34 6.65
CA ALA A 162 -2.84 -4.76 7.49
C ALA A 162 -3.76 -3.85 6.70
N SER A 163 -4.99 -3.67 7.17
CA SER A 163 -5.94 -2.74 6.60
C SER A 163 -6.44 -1.73 7.64
N SER A 164 -6.77 -0.55 7.17
CA SER A 164 -7.37 0.53 7.95
C SER A 164 -8.40 1.26 7.11
N LEU A 165 -9.40 1.88 7.73
CA LEU A 165 -10.48 2.56 7.04
C LEU A 165 -10.44 4.06 7.29
N SER A 166 -10.74 4.84 6.26
CA SER A 166 -11.03 6.27 6.40
C SER A 166 -12.41 6.44 7.04
N PRO A 167 -12.57 7.29 8.07
CA PRO A 167 -13.88 7.57 8.67
C PRO A 167 -14.84 8.26 7.73
#